data_60505e3f37e7a33f0b39e27389be26f9
#
_entry.id   60505e3f37e7a33f0b39e27389be26f9
#
_cell.length_a   1.000
_cell.length_b   1.000
_cell.length_c   1.000
_cell.angle_alpha   90.00
_cell.angle_beta   90.00
_cell.angle_gamma   90.00
#
_symmetry.space_group_name_H-M   'P 1'
#
loop_
_entity.id
_entity.type
_entity.pdbx_description
1 polymer ?
#
loop_
_entity_poly.entity_id
_entity_poly.type
_entity_poly.pdbx_seq_one_letter_code
_entity_poly.pdbx_strand_id
1 'polypeptide(L)'
;MKQIKALKVHPEITLNEDNTARVHEGDWGFNITQTVGNDRPEYRAYMLAGGLYCVRERDKGHIDPYRFIVYDNGGSATIYYDDIEILTVYNQDAYAGGFGSAGSYAAACTELLRQWVPVANANDTAVQSKSRDKKK
;
A
#
# COMPACT_ATOMS: atom_id res chain seq x y z
N MET A 1 30.89 4.95 6.82
CA MET A 1 30.16 4.58 5.66
C MET A 1 28.94 5.46 5.40
N LYS A 2 28.74 5.82 4.18
CA LYS A 2 27.64 6.70 3.85
C LYS A 2 26.30 5.98 3.96
N GLN A 3 25.37 6.61 4.59
CA GLN A 3 24.04 6.07 4.73
C GLN A 3 23.28 6.15 3.42
N ILE A 4 22.33 5.24 3.27
CA ILE A 4 21.49 5.24 2.10
C ILE A 4 20.12 5.82 2.43
N LYS A 5 20.12 6.76 3.33
CA LYS A 5 18.87 7.39 3.76
C LYS A 5 18.18 8.12 2.62
N ALA A 6 18.96 8.65 1.70
CA ALA A 6 18.39 9.35 0.57
C ALA A 6 17.59 8.43 -0.33
N LEU A 7 17.80 7.12 -0.21
CA LEU A 7 17.09 6.14 -1.02
C LEU A 7 15.88 5.56 -0.32
N LYS A 8 15.52 6.11 0.85
CA LYS A 8 14.36 5.66 1.55
C LYS A 8 13.12 5.85 0.68
N VAL A 9 12.36 4.80 0.52
CA VAL A 9 11.18 4.81 -0.33
C VAL A 9 9.95 4.70 0.55
N HIS A 10 8.98 5.54 0.32
CA HIS A 10 7.69 5.45 1.00
C HIS A 10 6.66 4.92 0.03
N PRO A 11 5.78 4.04 0.48
CA PRO A 11 5.75 3.48 1.85
C PRO A 11 6.90 2.51 2.08
N GLU A 12 7.24 2.34 3.35
CA GLU A 12 8.31 1.46 3.77
C GLU A 12 7.79 0.06 4.04
N ILE A 13 8.70 -0.91 4.06
CA ILE A 13 8.35 -2.29 4.32
C ILE A 13 9.18 -2.79 5.49
N THR A 14 8.51 -3.40 6.47
CA THR A 14 9.16 -4.08 7.58
C THR A 14 8.85 -5.57 7.47
N LEU A 15 9.89 -6.38 7.54
CA LEU A 15 9.75 -7.84 7.53
C LEU A 15 9.86 -8.32 8.97
N ASN A 16 8.85 -9.05 9.42
CA ASN A 16 8.78 -9.51 10.80
C ASN A 16 9.40 -10.90 10.93
N GLU A 17 9.75 -11.26 12.17
CA GLU A 17 10.40 -12.55 12.44
C GLU A 17 9.49 -13.74 12.14
N ASP A 18 8.18 -13.52 12.18
CA ASP A 18 7.21 -14.58 11.91
C ASP A 18 6.87 -14.72 10.43
N ASN A 19 7.68 -14.10 9.57
CA ASN A 19 7.53 -14.13 8.12
C ASN A 19 6.33 -13.35 7.61
N THR A 20 5.73 -12.51 8.44
CA THR A 20 4.74 -11.55 7.95
C THR A 20 5.44 -10.27 7.55
N ALA A 21 4.73 -9.39 6.86
CA ALA A 21 5.28 -8.14 6.39
C ALA A 21 4.31 -7.00 6.68
N ARG A 22 4.86 -5.80 6.86
CA ARG A 22 4.05 -4.61 7.07
C ARG A 22 4.50 -3.53 6.12
N VAL A 23 3.56 -2.97 5.38
CA VAL A 23 3.77 -1.79 4.55
C VAL A 23 3.28 -0.61 5.37
N HIS A 24 4.12 0.42 5.53
CA HIS A 24 3.77 1.50 6.44
C HIS A 24 4.34 2.84 5.99
N GLU A 25 3.71 3.88 6.45
CA GLU A 25 4.17 5.25 6.22
C GLU A 25 3.53 6.12 7.30
N GLY A 26 4.35 6.84 8.07
CA GLY A 26 3.85 7.59 9.21
C GLY A 26 3.15 6.67 10.17
N ASP A 27 1.94 7.04 10.58
CA ASP A 27 1.14 6.22 11.48
C ASP A 27 0.30 5.19 10.74
N TRP A 28 0.32 5.20 9.42
CA TRP A 28 -0.45 4.26 8.63
C TRP A 28 0.33 2.97 8.43
N GLY A 29 -0.39 1.85 8.41
CA GLY A 29 0.24 0.57 8.13
C GLY A 29 -0.76 -0.46 7.62
N PHE A 30 -0.22 -1.43 6.89
CA PHE A 30 -0.99 -2.52 6.31
C PHE A 30 -0.19 -3.80 6.48
N ASN A 31 -0.79 -4.79 7.12
CA ASN A 31 -0.12 -6.07 7.41
C ASN A 31 -0.48 -7.12 6.39
N ILE A 32 0.52 -7.86 5.92
CA ILE A 32 0.33 -8.99 5.04
C ILE A 32 0.83 -10.22 5.76
N THR A 33 -0.06 -11.18 6.00
CA THR A 33 0.24 -12.32 6.86
C THR A 33 0.21 -13.66 6.14
N GLN A 34 -0.34 -13.72 4.92
CA GLN A 34 -0.58 -14.98 4.26
C GLN A 34 0.33 -15.19 3.05
N THR A 35 0.80 -16.42 2.91
CA THR A 35 1.45 -16.87 1.68
C THR A 35 0.37 -17.43 0.78
N VAL A 36 0.30 -16.95 -0.45
CA VAL A 36 -0.68 -17.44 -1.42
C VAL A 36 0.09 -18.03 -2.59
N GLY A 37 -0.09 -19.34 -2.81
CA GLY A 37 0.71 -20.04 -3.80
C GLY A 37 2.17 -19.95 -3.41
N ASN A 38 2.99 -19.41 -4.29
CA ASN A 38 4.42 -19.22 -4.03
C ASN A 38 4.74 -17.81 -3.55
N ASP A 39 3.73 -16.96 -3.38
CA ASP A 39 3.93 -15.55 -3.04
C ASP A 39 3.87 -15.38 -1.53
N ARG A 40 5.05 -15.16 -0.93
CA ARG A 40 5.16 -14.96 0.50
C ARG A 40 4.80 -13.51 0.86
N PRO A 41 4.51 -13.23 2.13
CA PRO A 41 4.17 -11.87 2.55
C PRO A 41 5.20 -10.83 2.13
N GLU A 42 6.48 -11.16 2.16
CA GLU A 42 7.52 -10.25 1.73
C GLU A 42 7.31 -9.81 0.28
N TYR A 43 7.11 -10.76 -0.61
CA TYR A 43 6.89 -10.45 -2.02
C TYR A 43 5.61 -9.64 -2.21
N ARG A 44 4.56 -10.06 -1.53
CA ARG A 44 3.27 -9.37 -1.65
C ARG A 44 3.35 -7.95 -1.12
N ALA A 45 4.17 -7.72 -0.09
CA ALA A 45 4.39 -6.38 0.45
C ALA A 45 5.13 -5.50 -0.55
N TYR A 46 6.12 -6.05 -1.25
CA TYR A 46 6.82 -5.29 -2.28
C TYR A 46 5.88 -4.91 -3.42
N MET A 47 4.97 -5.81 -3.78
CA MET A 47 3.99 -5.51 -4.83
C MET A 47 3.06 -4.38 -4.41
N LEU A 48 2.57 -4.43 -3.16
CA LEU A 48 1.70 -3.38 -2.65
C LEU A 48 2.44 -2.05 -2.59
N ALA A 49 3.63 -2.05 -2.01
CA ALA A 49 4.41 -0.81 -1.88
C ALA A 49 4.74 -0.23 -3.25
N GLY A 50 5.06 -1.11 -4.22
CA GLY A 50 5.36 -0.68 -5.58
C GLY A 50 4.16 -0.04 -6.26
N GLY A 51 2.97 -0.62 -6.07
CA GLY A 51 1.74 -0.04 -6.61
C GLY A 51 1.47 1.33 -6.02
N LEU A 52 1.63 1.46 -4.71
CA LEU A 52 1.42 2.75 -4.04
C LEU A 52 2.47 3.77 -4.48
N TYR A 53 3.69 3.32 -4.73
CA TYR A 53 4.71 4.20 -5.25
C TYR A 53 4.31 4.74 -6.63
N CYS A 54 3.75 3.88 -7.48
CA CYS A 54 3.29 4.32 -8.81
C CYS A 54 2.15 5.33 -8.70
N VAL A 55 1.24 5.13 -7.75
CA VAL A 55 0.17 6.10 -7.50
C VAL A 55 0.77 7.44 -7.11
N ARG A 56 1.74 7.40 -6.19
CA ARG A 56 2.40 8.61 -5.72
C ARG A 56 3.12 9.33 -6.86
N GLU A 57 3.78 8.60 -7.75
CA GLU A 57 4.47 9.23 -8.87
C GLU A 57 3.50 9.88 -9.85
N ARG A 58 2.33 9.28 -10.04
CA ARG A 58 1.33 9.83 -10.95
C ARG A 58 0.65 11.07 -10.39
N ASP A 59 0.25 11.01 -9.12
CA ASP A 59 -0.59 12.05 -8.52
C ASP A 59 0.04 12.66 -7.28
N LYS A 60 1.34 12.91 -7.32
CA LYS A 60 2.12 13.37 -6.19
C LYS A 60 1.47 14.56 -5.49
N GLY A 61 1.17 14.41 -4.21
CA GLY A 61 0.54 15.45 -3.42
C GLY A 61 -0.96 15.59 -3.65
N HIS A 62 -1.52 14.87 -4.62
CA HIS A 62 -2.91 15.02 -5.03
C HIS A 62 -3.60 13.68 -5.25
N ILE A 63 -3.20 12.66 -4.50
CA ILE A 63 -3.82 11.34 -4.60
C ILE A 63 -5.27 11.45 -4.14
N ASP A 64 -6.18 10.82 -4.90
CA ASP A 64 -7.61 10.85 -4.61
C ASP A 64 -8.03 9.52 -4.02
N PRO A 65 -8.47 9.49 -2.74
CA PRO A 65 -8.81 8.21 -2.09
C PRO A 65 -9.95 7.46 -2.78
N TYR A 66 -10.81 8.16 -3.50
CA TYR A 66 -11.98 7.52 -4.11
C TYR A 66 -11.69 6.90 -5.45
N ARG A 67 -10.45 6.98 -5.92
CA ARG A 67 -10.04 6.30 -7.15
C ARG A 67 -9.55 4.88 -6.91
N PHE A 68 -9.50 4.44 -5.64
CA PHE A 68 -9.27 3.03 -5.32
C PHE A 68 -10.56 2.26 -5.52
N ILE A 69 -10.54 1.26 -6.40
CA ILE A 69 -11.73 0.50 -6.79
C ILE A 69 -11.44 -0.99 -6.70
N VAL A 70 -12.44 -1.76 -6.27
CA VAL A 70 -12.33 -3.21 -6.13
C VAL A 70 -12.99 -3.90 -7.30
N TYR A 71 -12.32 -4.91 -7.86
CA TYR A 71 -12.90 -5.84 -8.82
C TYR A 71 -12.94 -7.21 -8.16
N ASP A 72 -14.16 -7.71 -7.94
CA ASP A 72 -14.41 -8.97 -7.24
C ASP A 72 -14.53 -10.08 -8.26
N ASN A 73 -13.63 -11.07 -8.18
CA ASN A 73 -13.61 -12.19 -9.11
C ASN A 73 -14.08 -13.50 -8.46
N GLY A 74 -14.74 -13.43 -7.31
CA GLY A 74 -15.20 -14.61 -6.59
C GLY A 74 -14.16 -15.06 -5.57
N GLY A 75 -13.26 -15.96 -5.97
CA GLY A 75 -12.24 -16.46 -5.06
C GLY A 75 -11.12 -15.47 -4.77
N SER A 76 -11.05 -14.38 -5.51
CA SER A 76 -10.08 -13.33 -5.30
C SER A 76 -10.72 -11.98 -5.62
N ALA A 77 -10.08 -10.92 -5.18
CA ALA A 77 -10.51 -9.55 -5.51
C ALA A 77 -9.27 -8.69 -5.65
N THR A 78 -9.27 -7.82 -6.65
CA THR A 78 -8.13 -6.96 -6.92
C THR A 78 -8.52 -5.52 -6.75
N ILE A 79 -7.67 -4.77 -6.06
CA ILE A 79 -7.84 -3.34 -5.83
C ILE A 79 -6.98 -2.59 -6.84
N TYR A 80 -7.59 -1.64 -7.54
CA TYR A 80 -6.89 -0.79 -8.51
C TYR A 80 -7.01 0.67 -8.09
N TYR A 81 -5.99 1.43 -8.43
CA TYR A 81 -6.09 2.91 -8.47
C TYR A 81 -6.03 3.26 -9.96
N ASP A 82 -7.17 3.61 -10.55
CA ASP A 82 -7.30 3.75 -12.00
C ASP A 82 -6.88 2.43 -12.67
N ASP A 83 -5.79 2.46 -13.44
CA ASP A 83 -5.26 1.28 -14.12
C ASP A 83 -4.05 0.67 -13.40
N ILE A 84 -3.71 1.17 -12.23
CA ILE A 84 -2.59 0.64 -11.46
C ILE A 84 -3.10 -0.45 -10.53
N GLU A 85 -2.61 -1.66 -10.71
CA GLU A 85 -2.96 -2.74 -9.80
C GLU A 85 -2.23 -2.53 -8.48
N ILE A 86 -2.99 -2.54 -7.38
CA ILE A 86 -2.45 -2.26 -6.05
C ILE A 86 -2.25 -3.54 -5.25
N LEU A 87 -3.31 -4.34 -5.14
CA LEU A 87 -3.26 -5.53 -4.29
C LEU A 87 -4.34 -6.50 -4.74
N THR A 88 -3.99 -7.79 -4.81
CA THR A 88 -4.97 -8.85 -4.98
C THR A 88 -5.04 -9.63 -3.68
N VAL A 89 -6.25 -9.82 -3.18
CA VAL A 89 -6.49 -10.61 -1.97
C VAL A 89 -7.33 -11.83 -2.37
N TYR A 90 -7.20 -12.88 -1.57
CA TYR A 90 -7.82 -14.17 -1.84
C TYR A 90 -8.71 -14.57 -0.68
N ASN A 91 -9.55 -15.57 -0.88
CA ASN A 91 -10.39 -16.07 0.20
C ASN A 91 -9.54 -16.48 1.42
N GLN A 92 -8.35 -17.00 1.17
CA GLN A 92 -7.44 -17.38 2.25
C GLN A 92 -7.11 -16.17 3.13
N ASP A 93 -6.82 -15.02 2.51
CA ASP A 93 -6.56 -13.79 3.25
C ASP A 93 -7.79 -13.37 4.05
N ALA A 94 -8.94 -13.45 3.41
CA ALA A 94 -10.20 -13.04 4.03
C ALA A 94 -10.49 -13.87 5.27
N TYR A 95 -10.37 -15.18 5.17
CA TYR A 95 -10.66 -16.07 6.30
C TYR A 95 -9.70 -15.83 7.44
N ALA A 96 -8.41 -15.61 7.12
CA ALA A 96 -7.41 -15.33 8.15
C ALA A 96 -7.72 -14.03 8.89
N GLY A 97 -8.35 -13.07 8.22
CA GLY A 97 -8.72 -11.80 8.83
C GLY A 97 -10.12 -11.77 9.42
N GLY A 98 -10.83 -12.90 9.40
CA GLY A 98 -12.17 -12.96 9.95
C GLY A 98 -13.26 -12.49 9.00
N PHE A 99 -13.00 -12.46 7.70
CA PHE A 99 -13.96 -12.05 6.69
C PHE A 99 -14.52 -13.27 5.96
N GLY A 100 -15.70 -13.12 5.36
CA GLY A 100 -16.36 -14.23 4.71
C GLY A 100 -15.96 -14.45 3.26
N SER A 101 -15.36 -13.46 2.61
CA SER A 101 -15.02 -13.57 1.20
C SER A 101 -13.91 -12.61 0.84
N ALA A 102 -13.22 -12.89 -0.28
CA ALA A 102 -12.19 -11.99 -0.79
C ALA A 102 -12.76 -10.60 -1.05
N GLY A 103 -13.98 -10.53 -1.60
CA GLY A 103 -14.59 -9.23 -1.89
C GLY A 103 -14.82 -8.39 -0.65
N SER A 104 -15.33 -9.00 0.43
CA SER A 104 -15.56 -8.25 1.65
C SER A 104 -14.24 -7.83 2.30
N TYR A 105 -13.23 -8.67 2.22
CA TYR A 105 -11.90 -8.31 2.74
C TYR A 105 -11.29 -7.18 1.91
N ALA A 106 -11.42 -7.25 0.59
CA ALA A 106 -10.89 -6.21 -0.28
C ALA A 106 -11.54 -4.85 0.00
N ALA A 107 -12.83 -4.86 0.31
CA ALA A 107 -13.52 -3.62 0.68
C ALA A 107 -12.89 -3.00 1.93
N ALA A 108 -12.60 -3.83 2.93
CA ALA A 108 -11.94 -3.36 4.15
C ALA A 108 -10.54 -2.86 3.85
N CYS A 109 -9.79 -3.57 3.00
CA CYS A 109 -8.46 -3.15 2.60
C CYS A 109 -8.50 -1.81 1.87
N THR A 110 -9.52 -1.61 1.05
CA THR A 110 -9.67 -0.35 0.31
C THR A 110 -9.84 0.82 1.28
N GLU A 111 -10.60 0.62 2.36
CA GLU A 111 -10.74 1.66 3.36
C GLU A 111 -9.40 1.99 4.03
N LEU A 112 -8.59 0.97 4.30
CA LEU A 112 -7.25 1.21 4.83
C LEU A 112 -6.38 1.98 3.83
N LEU A 113 -6.48 1.65 2.55
CA LEU A 113 -5.72 2.37 1.54
C LEU A 113 -6.15 3.82 1.43
N ARG A 114 -7.45 4.08 1.59
CA ARG A 114 -7.95 5.45 1.60
C ARG A 114 -7.37 6.24 2.75
N GLN A 115 -7.12 5.59 3.88
CA GLN A 115 -6.50 6.24 5.03
C GLN A 115 -5.03 6.56 4.79
N TRP A 116 -4.37 5.85 3.90
CA TRP A 116 -2.99 6.15 3.52
C TRP A 116 -2.90 7.47 2.75
N VAL A 117 -3.93 7.83 2.00
CA VAL A 117 -3.89 8.95 1.07
C VAL A 117 -3.53 10.27 1.75
N PRO A 118 -4.20 10.68 2.86
CA PRO A 118 -3.81 11.94 3.48
C PRO A 118 -2.38 11.91 4.03
N VAL A 119 -1.89 10.76 4.46
CA VAL A 119 -0.52 10.64 4.95
C VAL A 119 0.46 10.87 3.79
N ALA A 120 0.22 10.21 2.66
CA ALA A 120 1.09 10.34 1.49
C ALA A 120 1.06 11.76 0.93
N ASN A 121 -0.13 12.34 0.80
CA ASN A 121 -0.26 13.68 0.27
C ASN A 121 0.43 14.70 1.16
N ALA A 122 0.30 14.55 2.48
CA ALA A 122 0.95 15.47 3.42
C ALA A 122 2.46 15.37 3.32
N ASN A 123 3.00 14.16 3.22
CA ASN A 123 4.44 13.97 3.10
C ASN A 123 4.97 14.58 1.81
N ASP A 124 4.28 14.38 0.72
CA ASP A 124 4.73 14.90 -0.57
C ASP A 124 4.66 16.42 -0.62
N THR A 125 3.62 16.98 -0.03
CA THR A 125 3.48 18.43 0.03
C THR A 125 4.57 19.05 0.90
N ALA A 126 4.90 18.43 2.03
CA ALA A 126 5.94 18.92 2.91
C ALA A 126 7.30 18.94 2.19
N VAL A 127 7.60 17.89 1.42
CA VAL A 127 8.85 17.83 0.66
C VAL A 127 8.89 18.94 -0.38
N GLN A 128 7.82 19.15 -1.09
CA GLN A 128 7.73 20.20 -2.10
C GLN A 128 7.89 21.58 -1.48
N SER A 129 7.28 21.78 -0.32
CA SER A 129 7.35 23.07 0.37
C SER A 129 8.78 23.36 0.80
N LYS A 130 9.47 22.37 1.37
CA LYS A 130 10.87 22.53 1.78
C LYS A 130 11.75 22.82 0.59
N SER A 131 11.51 22.15 -0.51
CA SER A 131 12.31 22.35 -1.71
C SER A 131 12.15 23.80 -2.22
N ARG A 132 10.93 24.30 -2.20
CA ARG A 132 10.66 25.66 -2.63
C ARG A 132 11.36 26.67 -1.75
N ASP A 133 11.30 26.46 -0.45
CA ASP A 133 11.95 27.36 0.51
C ASP A 133 13.45 27.45 0.27
N LYS A 134 14.06 26.34 -0.08
CA LYS A 134 15.50 26.33 -0.31
C LYS A 134 15.91 27.16 -1.52
N LYS A 135 15.02 27.35 -2.45
CA LYS A 135 15.33 28.11 -3.64
C LYS A 135 15.34 29.61 -3.42
N LYS A 136 14.83 30.03 -2.32
CA LYS A 136 14.85 31.45 -2.01
C LYS A 136 16.22 31.89 -1.54
#